data_42c92281679dc07fff276970b62c08a1
#
_entry.id   42c92281679dc07fff276970b62c08a1
#
_cell.length_a   1.000
_cell.length_b   1.000
_cell.length_c   1.000
_cell.angle_alpha   90.00
_cell.angle_beta   90.00
_cell.angle_gamma   90.00
#
_symmetry.space_group_name_H-M   'P 1'
#
loop_
_entity.id
_entity.type
_entity.pdbx_description
1 polymer ?
#
loop_
_entity_poly.entity_id
_entity_poly.type
_entity_poly.pdbx_seq_one_letter_code
_entity_poly.pdbx_strand_id
1 'polypeptide(L)'
;MFALGSPEFSHIDNEGLLRWVRHAAPGADADLAIDYYRSARKGRGESTGNRDLWVAMGTDVVFRWPTLRLAAAHREHQPKTFVYLFTHETPAFGGILGSCHALEIPFVFGSVRHPAVAMFSGGGAEAEALSRRMQRAWTDFAREGYPAGAGDGAWPPWDPETRATRVFGPDGGVQRAPRNEELGAWEGYAPLDSLGRV
;
A
#
# COMPACT_ATOMS: atom_id res chain seq x y z
N MET A 1 10.68 -5.55 -1.60
CA MET A 1 12.12 -5.45 -1.86
C MET A 1 12.94 -6.46 -1.04
N PHE A 2 12.59 -6.74 0.19
CA PHE A 2 13.29 -7.71 1.05
C PHE A 2 13.17 -9.18 0.59
N ALA A 3 12.25 -9.48 -0.33
CA ALA A 3 11.90 -10.83 -0.73
C ALA A 3 12.74 -11.43 -1.88
N LEU A 4 13.47 -10.62 -2.65
CA LEU A 4 14.10 -11.09 -3.89
C LEU A 4 15.44 -11.82 -3.69
N GLY A 5 16.00 -11.79 -2.51
CA GLY A 5 17.34 -12.33 -2.26
C GLY A 5 17.39 -13.64 -1.47
N SER A 6 16.28 -14.12 -0.93
CA SER A 6 16.26 -15.34 -0.11
C SER A 6 15.53 -16.48 -0.82
N PRO A 7 16.16 -17.65 -0.98
CA PRO A 7 15.51 -18.85 -1.51
C PRO A 7 14.28 -19.27 -0.70
N GLU A 8 14.21 -18.90 0.57
CA GLU A 8 13.07 -19.18 1.47
C GLU A 8 11.79 -18.52 1.02
N PHE A 9 11.87 -17.41 0.25
CA PHE A 9 10.71 -16.70 -0.30
C PHE A 9 10.01 -17.43 -1.44
N SER A 10 10.74 -18.26 -2.16
CA SER A 10 10.16 -18.95 -3.32
C SER A 10 9.25 -20.10 -2.90
N HIS A 11 9.40 -20.62 -1.68
CA HIS A 11 8.75 -21.83 -1.19
C HIS A 11 8.28 -21.72 0.27
N ILE A 12 7.64 -20.59 0.62
CA ILE A 12 7.06 -20.45 1.96
C ILE A 12 5.88 -21.43 2.13
N ASP A 13 6.01 -22.38 3.03
CA ASP A 13 4.94 -23.29 3.41
C ASP A 13 3.99 -22.66 4.45
N ASN A 14 2.95 -23.40 4.85
CA ASN A 14 1.99 -22.89 5.84
C ASN A 14 2.63 -22.61 7.20
N GLU A 15 3.57 -23.44 7.63
CA GLU A 15 4.27 -23.23 8.90
C GLU A 15 5.19 -22.01 8.84
N GLY A 16 5.89 -21.82 7.72
CA GLY A 16 6.72 -20.64 7.49
C GLY A 16 5.93 -19.35 7.51
N LEU A 17 4.78 -19.33 6.83
CA LEU A 17 3.87 -18.18 6.87
C LEU A 17 3.39 -17.91 8.30
N LEU A 18 2.98 -18.93 9.03
CA LEU A 18 2.48 -18.80 10.40
C LEU A 18 3.58 -18.28 11.34
N ARG A 19 4.79 -18.84 11.25
CA ARG A 19 5.96 -18.35 12.03
C ARG A 19 6.23 -16.89 11.74
N TRP A 20 6.17 -16.51 10.45
CA TRP A 20 6.41 -15.13 10.05
C TRP A 20 5.36 -14.18 10.64
N VAL A 21 4.07 -14.51 10.55
CA VAL A 21 2.99 -13.65 11.10
C VAL A 21 3.17 -13.48 12.60
N ARG A 22 3.47 -14.54 13.33
CA ARG A 22 3.72 -14.47 14.79
C ARG A 22 4.91 -13.59 15.15
N HIS A 23 5.92 -13.55 14.28
CA HIS A 23 7.09 -12.69 14.47
C HIS A 23 6.81 -11.23 14.08
N ALA A 24 6.15 -11.01 12.95
CA ALA A 24 5.87 -9.67 12.41
C ALA A 24 4.78 -8.91 13.19
N ALA A 25 3.85 -9.63 13.79
CA ALA A 25 2.74 -9.10 14.56
C ALA A 25 2.55 -9.85 15.90
N PRO A 26 3.49 -9.70 16.85
CA PRO A 26 3.39 -10.35 18.15
C PRO A 26 2.10 -9.95 18.87
N GLY A 27 1.30 -10.93 19.28
CA GLY A 27 0.01 -10.70 19.95
C GLY A 27 -1.21 -10.69 19.01
N ALA A 28 -1.02 -10.68 17.69
CA ALA A 28 -2.12 -10.96 16.75
C ALA A 28 -2.40 -12.47 16.69
N ASP A 29 -3.67 -12.84 16.45
CA ASP A 29 -4.03 -14.22 16.14
C ASP A 29 -3.60 -14.54 14.69
N ALA A 30 -2.48 -15.25 14.56
CA ALA A 30 -1.86 -15.51 13.28
C ALA A 30 -2.70 -16.41 12.37
N ASP A 31 -3.40 -17.40 12.91
CA ASP A 31 -4.26 -18.30 12.15
C ASP A 31 -5.47 -17.52 11.62
N LEU A 32 -6.12 -16.76 12.47
CA LEU A 32 -7.23 -15.90 12.11
C LEU A 32 -6.82 -14.86 11.06
N ALA A 33 -5.66 -14.22 11.22
CA ALA A 33 -5.14 -13.25 10.26
C ALA A 33 -4.94 -13.87 8.86
N ILE A 34 -4.34 -15.04 8.79
CA ILE A 34 -4.16 -15.76 7.52
C ILE A 34 -5.50 -16.09 6.86
N ASP A 35 -6.49 -16.49 7.63
CA ASP A 35 -7.82 -16.83 7.13
C ASP A 35 -8.58 -15.58 6.62
N TYR A 36 -8.46 -14.44 7.27
CA TYR A 36 -8.98 -13.16 6.78
C TYR A 36 -8.42 -12.84 5.39
N TYR A 37 -7.09 -12.90 5.23
CA TYR A 37 -6.45 -12.60 3.95
C TYR A 37 -6.82 -13.60 2.87
N ARG A 38 -6.86 -14.90 3.16
CA ARG A 38 -7.30 -15.92 2.20
C ARG A 38 -8.72 -15.68 1.73
N SER A 39 -9.63 -15.43 2.66
CA SER A 39 -11.05 -15.18 2.36
C SER A 39 -11.23 -13.92 1.52
N ALA A 40 -10.65 -12.81 1.94
CA ALA A 40 -10.74 -11.52 1.24
C ALA A 40 -10.18 -11.60 -0.19
N ARG A 41 -8.98 -12.16 -0.35
CA ARG A 41 -8.32 -12.31 -1.66
C ARG A 41 -9.08 -13.27 -2.57
N LYS A 42 -9.58 -14.39 -2.04
CA LYS A 42 -10.44 -15.31 -2.80
C LYS A 42 -11.71 -14.61 -3.30
N GLY A 43 -12.33 -13.77 -2.47
CA GLY A 43 -13.52 -12.98 -2.85
C GLY A 43 -13.25 -12.01 -4.00
N ARG A 44 -12.02 -11.51 -4.14
CA ARG A 44 -11.58 -10.64 -5.23
C ARG A 44 -10.97 -11.37 -6.43
N GLY A 45 -10.90 -12.71 -6.41
CA GLY A 45 -10.26 -13.51 -7.47
C GLY A 45 -8.72 -13.38 -7.50
N GLU A 46 -8.11 -12.91 -6.40
CA GLU A 46 -6.66 -12.77 -6.25
C GLU A 46 -6.00 -14.09 -5.79
N SER A 47 -4.70 -14.23 -6.02
CA SER A 47 -3.91 -15.38 -5.54
C SER A 47 -3.95 -15.49 -4.02
N THR A 48 -4.14 -16.71 -3.51
CA THR A 48 -4.11 -17.08 -2.10
C THR A 48 -2.89 -17.92 -1.72
N GLY A 49 -1.89 -17.96 -2.59
CA GLY A 49 -0.62 -18.63 -2.32
C GLY A 49 0.11 -17.98 -1.13
N ASN A 50 0.84 -18.79 -0.36
CA ASN A 50 1.48 -18.31 0.87
C ASN A 50 2.44 -17.14 0.66
N ARG A 51 3.15 -17.10 -0.48
CA ARG A 51 4.01 -15.98 -0.85
C ARG A 51 3.21 -14.69 -1.03
N ASP A 52 2.07 -14.76 -1.71
CA ASP A 52 1.23 -13.60 -1.99
C ASP A 52 0.53 -13.11 -0.72
N LEU A 53 0.11 -14.03 0.14
CA LEU A 53 -0.39 -13.70 1.48
C LEU A 53 0.67 -13.01 2.32
N TRP A 54 1.89 -13.54 2.33
CA TRP A 54 3.01 -12.95 3.06
C TRP A 54 3.30 -11.51 2.59
N VAL A 55 3.32 -11.26 1.27
CA VAL A 55 3.52 -9.92 0.70
C VAL A 55 2.39 -8.98 1.11
N ALA A 56 1.14 -9.42 1.01
CA ALA A 56 -0.02 -8.62 1.37
C ALA A 56 -0.03 -8.28 2.87
N MET A 57 0.13 -9.28 3.71
CA MET A 57 0.18 -9.11 5.17
C MET A 57 1.36 -8.24 5.61
N GLY A 58 2.54 -8.44 5.01
CA GLY A 58 3.71 -7.62 5.27
C GLY A 58 3.52 -6.15 4.87
N THR A 59 2.87 -5.91 3.75
CA THR A 59 2.50 -4.56 3.32
C THR A 59 1.61 -3.89 4.35
N ASP A 60 0.62 -4.59 4.86
CA ASP A 60 -0.34 -4.02 5.81
C ASP A 60 0.29 -3.81 7.18
N VAL A 61 1.01 -4.77 7.72
CA VAL A 61 1.65 -4.66 9.06
C VAL A 61 2.71 -3.55 9.09
N VAL A 62 3.54 -3.47 8.04
CA VAL A 62 4.69 -2.56 8.02
C VAL A 62 4.31 -1.16 7.58
N PHE A 63 3.39 -1.02 6.62
CA PHE A 63 3.10 0.27 6.00
C PHE A 63 1.65 0.71 6.17
N ARG A 64 0.69 -0.06 5.66
CA ARG A 64 -0.69 0.42 5.51
C ARG A 64 -1.40 0.61 6.84
N TRP A 65 -1.37 -0.38 7.73
CA TRP A 65 -2.01 -0.28 9.04
C TRP A 65 -1.43 0.87 9.88
N PRO A 66 -0.10 1.01 10.03
CA PRO A 66 0.50 2.16 10.70
C PRO A 66 0.14 3.50 10.06
N THR A 67 0.09 3.58 8.72
CA THR A 67 -0.29 4.80 8.00
C THR A 67 -1.74 5.21 8.30
N LEU A 68 -2.68 4.27 8.33
CA LEU A 68 -4.07 4.57 8.65
C LEU A 68 -4.25 5.00 10.11
N ARG A 69 -3.51 4.40 11.03
CA ARG A 69 -3.48 4.85 12.44
C ARG A 69 -2.91 6.26 12.57
N LEU A 70 -1.81 6.54 11.86
CA LEU A 70 -1.24 7.89 11.81
C LEU A 70 -2.24 8.89 11.23
N ALA A 71 -2.93 8.54 10.14
CA ALA A 71 -3.95 9.40 9.54
C ALA A 71 -5.10 9.69 10.52
N ALA A 72 -5.55 8.69 11.27
CA ALA A 72 -6.59 8.85 12.28
C ALA A 72 -6.15 9.83 13.39
N ALA A 73 -4.96 9.61 13.96
CA ALA A 73 -4.42 10.49 15.00
C ALA A 73 -4.14 11.91 14.49
N HIS A 74 -3.57 12.03 13.28
CA HIS A 74 -3.28 13.34 12.69
C HIS A 74 -4.55 14.15 12.41
N ARG A 75 -5.62 13.47 11.95
CA ARG A 75 -6.89 14.12 11.66
C ARG A 75 -7.53 14.79 12.87
N GLU A 76 -7.31 14.31 14.09
CA GLU A 76 -7.81 14.96 15.31
C GLU A 76 -7.32 16.40 15.44
N HIS A 77 -6.15 16.71 14.87
CA HIS A 77 -5.51 18.03 14.92
C HIS A 77 -5.52 18.75 13.58
N GLN A 78 -5.58 18.02 12.48
CA GLN A 78 -5.56 18.55 11.11
C GLN A 78 -6.66 17.92 10.24
N PRO A 79 -7.80 18.58 10.05
CA PRO A 79 -8.91 18.04 9.27
C PRO A 79 -8.57 17.85 7.78
N LYS A 80 -7.57 18.57 7.25
CA LYS A 80 -7.05 18.42 5.89
C LYS A 80 -5.99 17.31 5.83
N THR A 81 -6.33 16.11 6.27
CA THR A 81 -5.51 14.90 6.15
C THR A 81 -5.96 14.12 4.93
N PHE A 82 -5.02 13.72 4.07
CA PHE A 82 -5.30 12.99 2.83
C PHE A 82 -4.50 11.69 2.79
N VAL A 83 -5.13 10.61 2.33
CA VAL A 83 -4.50 9.29 2.21
C VAL A 83 -4.58 8.81 0.76
N TYR A 84 -3.48 8.27 0.27
CA TYR A 84 -3.44 7.62 -1.04
C TYR A 84 -2.94 6.18 -0.95
N LEU A 85 -3.26 5.42 -1.99
CA LEU A 85 -2.76 4.08 -2.25
C LEU A 85 -2.19 4.05 -3.67
N PHE A 86 -0.93 3.67 -3.80
CA PHE A 86 -0.28 3.52 -5.10
C PHE A 86 -0.40 2.05 -5.53
N THR A 87 -0.97 1.81 -6.72
CA THR A 87 -1.26 0.46 -7.23
C THR A 87 -0.70 0.20 -8.62
N HIS A 88 0.08 1.15 -9.17
CA HIS A 88 0.80 0.91 -10.41
C HIS A 88 1.89 -0.15 -10.18
N GLU A 89 1.96 -1.14 -11.07
CA GLU A 89 2.92 -2.24 -10.97
C GLU A 89 4.12 -2.00 -11.87
N THR A 90 5.31 -2.33 -11.38
CA THR A 90 6.53 -2.28 -12.19
C THR A 90 6.60 -3.47 -13.14
N PRO A 91 6.98 -3.28 -14.42
CA PRO A 91 7.26 -4.37 -15.32
C PRO A 91 8.65 -4.99 -15.08
N ALA A 92 9.48 -4.37 -14.27
CA ALA A 92 10.84 -4.86 -13.98
C ALA A 92 10.79 -6.29 -13.43
N PHE A 93 11.79 -7.08 -13.80
CA PHE A 93 11.91 -8.50 -13.42
C PHE A 93 10.66 -9.33 -13.74
N GLY A 94 10.00 -9.02 -14.88
CA GLY A 94 8.78 -9.74 -15.29
C GLY A 94 7.57 -9.44 -14.41
N GLY A 95 7.52 -8.30 -13.73
CA GLY A 95 6.40 -7.88 -12.90
C GLY A 95 6.37 -8.50 -11.49
N ILE A 96 7.36 -9.32 -11.13
CA ILE A 96 7.37 -10.07 -9.85
C ILE A 96 7.35 -9.16 -8.61
N LEU A 97 7.73 -7.89 -8.77
CA LEU A 97 7.75 -6.89 -7.70
C LEU A 97 6.39 -6.25 -7.44
N GLY A 98 5.48 -6.32 -8.41
CA GLY A 98 4.19 -5.64 -8.33
C GLY A 98 4.33 -4.13 -8.06
N SER A 99 3.42 -3.58 -7.25
CA SER A 99 3.50 -2.20 -6.76
C SER A 99 4.40 -2.15 -5.51
N CYS A 100 5.71 -2.21 -5.72
CA CYS A 100 6.68 -2.32 -4.63
C CYS A 100 6.96 -0.97 -3.95
N HIS A 101 7.51 -1.06 -2.73
CA HIS A 101 7.92 0.11 -1.94
C HIS A 101 8.84 1.05 -2.74
N ALA A 102 8.60 2.34 -2.61
CA ALA A 102 9.31 3.45 -3.27
C ALA A 102 9.12 3.55 -4.80
N LEU A 103 8.27 2.72 -5.41
CA LEU A 103 7.96 2.80 -6.84
C LEU A 103 7.23 4.11 -7.21
N GLU A 104 6.49 4.72 -6.29
CA GLU A 104 5.78 5.98 -6.50
C GLU A 104 6.70 7.20 -6.60
N ILE A 105 7.91 7.13 -6.05
CA ILE A 105 8.86 8.27 -5.99
C ILE A 105 9.14 8.85 -7.38
N PRO A 106 9.50 8.08 -8.41
CA PRO A 106 9.70 8.61 -9.76
C PRO A 106 8.48 9.33 -10.33
N PHE A 107 7.29 8.91 -9.96
CA PHE A 107 6.04 9.53 -10.42
C PHE A 107 5.82 10.88 -9.76
N VAL A 108 6.01 10.99 -8.47
CA VAL A 108 5.89 12.24 -7.71
C VAL A 108 6.90 13.28 -8.20
N PHE A 109 8.16 12.86 -8.44
CA PHE A 109 9.23 13.76 -8.84
C PHE A 109 9.40 13.92 -10.37
N GLY A 110 8.54 13.28 -11.18
CA GLY A 110 8.53 13.46 -12.64
C GLY A 110 9.71 12.82 -13.36
N SER A 111 10.44 11.91 -12.75
CA SER A 111 11.65 11.29 -13.32
C SER A 111 11.39 10.03 -14.14
N VAL A 112 10.13 9.66 -14.39
CA VAL A 112 9.74 8.43 -15.11
C VAL A 112 10.27 8.35 -16.55
N ARG A 113 10.66 9.50 -17.16
CA ARG A 113 11.27 9.57 -18.49
C ARG A 113 12.77 9.25 -18.50
N HIS A 114 13.42 9.29 -17.35
CA HIS A 114 14.85 9.00 -17.29
C HIS A 114 15.08 7.51 -17.61
N PRO A 115 15.97 7.16 -18.59
CA PRO A 115 16.09 5.78 -19.08
C PRO A 115 16.30 4.73 -17.96
N ALA A 116 17.16 5.02 -17.02
CA ALA A 116 17.41 4.10 -15.88
C ALA A 116 16.19 3.93 -14.95
N VAL A 117 15.32 4.93 -14.88
CA VAL A 117 14.10 4.91 -14.09
C VAL A 117 12.96 4.26 -14.85
N ALA A 118 12.86 4.50 -16.16
CA ALA A 118 11.82 3.94 -17.03
C ALA A 118 11.84 2.40 -17.03
N MET A 119 13.01 1.79 -16.95
CA MET A 119 13.13 0.32 -16.81
C MET A 119 12.45 -0.20 -15.55
N PHE A 120 12.43 0.58 -14.49
CA PHE A 120 11.81 0.21 -13.22
C PHE A 120 10.36 0.68 -13.12
N SER A 121 10.06 1.92 -13.56
CA SER A 121 8.71 2.50 -13.45
C SER A 121 7.75 2.09 -14.58
N GLY A 122 8.25 1.44 -15.63
CA GLY A 122 7.46 1.02 -16.79
C GLY A 122 7.44 2.02 -17.94
N GLY A 123 7.80 3.28 -17.72
CA GLY A 123 7.88 4.30 -18.77
C GLY A 123 6.60 4.45 -19.62
N GLY A 124 6.71 5.18 -20.74
CA GLY A 124 5.63 5.32 -21.71
C GLY A 124 4.50 6.28 -21.30
N ALA A 125 3.51 6.41 -22.19
CA ALA A 125 2.47 7.44 -22.08
C ALA A 125 1.61 7.31 -20.80
N GLU A 126 1.32 6.10 -20.37
CA GLU A 126 0.51 5.83 -19.18
C GLU A 126 1.26 6.21 -17.89
N ALA A 127 2.51 5.78 -17.76
CA ALA A 127 3.36 6.15 -16.63
C ALA A 127 3.58 7.66 -16.56
N GLU A 128 3.78 8.33 -17.70
CA GLU A 128 3.89 9.79 -17.78
C GLU A 128 2.58 10.50 -17.40
N ALA A 129 1.44 9.98 -17.83
CA ALA A 129 0.14 10.54 -17.46
C ALA A 129 -0.12 10.39 -15.96
N LEU A 130 0.19 9.23 -15.38
CA LEU A 130 0.11 8.99 -13.94
C LEU A 130 1.05 9.95 -13.18
N SER A 131 2.30 10.08 -13.63
CA SER A 131 3.27 11.00 -13.05
C SER A 131 2.78 12.45 -13.05
N ARG A 132 2.22 12.93 -14.16
CA ARG A 132 1.63 14.30 -14.23
C ARG A 132 0.50 14.48 -13.23
N ARG A 133 -0.38 13.50 -13.05
CA ARG A 133 -1.47 13.57 -12.04
C ARG A 133 -0.91 13.66 -10.63
N MET A 134 0.07 12.83 -10.30
CA MET A 134 0.70 12.83 -8.98
C MET A 134 1.43 14.14 -8.71
N GLN A 135 2.28 14.61 -9.62
CA GLN A 135 2.96 15.89 -9.47
C GLN A 135 1.98 17.04 -9.23
N ARG A 136 0.87 17.09 -9.97
CA ARG A 136 -0.16 18.11 -9.78
C ARG A 136 -0.78 18.02 -8.39
N ALA A 137 -1.18 16.81 -7.96
CA ALA A 137 -1.76 16.63 -6.64
C ALA A 137 -0.83 17.10 -5.51
N TRP A 138 0.46 16.76 -5.58
CA TRP A 138 1.46 17.19 -4.59
C TRP A 138 1.73 18.69 -4.62
N THR A 139 1.84 19.27 -5.81
CA THR A 139 2.06 20.72 -5.96
C THR A 139 0.86 21.56 -5.53
N ASP A 140 -0.36 21.12 -5.83
CA ASP A 140 -1.58 21.79 -5.38
C ASP A 140 -1.70 21.71 -3.86
N PHE A 141 -1.43 20.53 -3.28
CA PHE A 141 -1.43 20.36 -1.83
C PHE A 141 -0.39 21.27 -1.16
N ALA A 142 0.81 21.36 -1.71
CA ALA A 142 1.87 22.22 -1.15
C ALA A 142 1.52 23.71 -1.21
N ARG A 143 0.77 24.16 -2.22
CA ARG A 143 0.37 25.55 -2.40
C ARG A 143 -0.88 25.94 -1.63
N GLU A 144 -1.87 25.06 -1.63
CA GLU A 144 -3.23 25.38 -1.20
C GLU A 144 -3.69 24.56 0.02
N GLY A 145 -2.89 23.57 0.44
CA GLY A 145 -3.28 22.61 1.47
C GLY A 145 -4.39 21.66 1.03
N TYR A 146 -4.58 21.51 -0.30
CA TYR A 146 -5.60 20.65 -0.89
C TYR A 146 -5.13 20.06 -2.22
N PRO A 147 -5.18 18.74 -2.44
CA PRO A 147 -4.68 18.09 -3.66
C PRO A 147 -5.71 18.14 -4.81
N ALA A 148 -6.06 19.33 -5.28
CA ALA A 148 -7.15 19.55 -6.23
C ALA A 148 -6.90 18.92 -7.61
N GLY A 149 -5.65 18.87 -8.06
CA GLY A 149 -5.28 18.47 -9.42
C GLY A 149 -5.12 16.96 -9.64
N ALA A 150 -5.59 16.11 -8.73
CA ALA A 150 -5.39 14.65 -8.83
C ALA A 150 -6.11 13.97 -10.02
N GLY A 151 -6.86 14.70 -10.85
CA GLY A 151 -7.60 14.16 -12.00
C GLY A 151 -9.02 13.72 -11.61
N ASP A 152 -9.47 12.57 -11.94
CA ASP A 152 -10.80 11.99 -11.91
C ASP A 152 -11.64 12.18 -10.62
N GLY A 153 -12.07 13.41 -10.33
CA GLY A 153 -12.96 13.75 -9.22
C GLY A 153 -12.23 14.33 -8.00
N ALA A 154 -13.02 14.79 -7.03
CA ALA A 154 -12.53 15.39 -5.80
C ALA A 154 -11.83 14.34 -4.92
N TRP A 155 -10.69 14.71 -4.36
CA TRP A 155 -10.03 13.91 -3.32
C TRP A 155 -10.44 14.48 -1.95
N PRO A 156 -11.44 13.88 -1.27
CA PRO A 156 -11.89 14.38 0.01
C PRO A 156 -10.84 14.14 1.10
N PRO A 157 -10.84 14.95 2.16
CA PRO A 157 -10.09 14.64 3.37
C PRO A 157 -10.47 13.25 3.89
N TRP A 158 -9.47 12.54 4.37
CA TRP A 158 -9.66 11.22 4.94
C TRP A 158 -10.37 11.30 6.30
N ASP A 159 -11.26 10.35 6.56
CA ASP A 159 -11.93 10.17 7.84
C ASP A 159 -12.02 8.66 8.18
N PRO A 160 -12.11 8.29 9.47
CA PRO A 160 -12.12 6.88 9.88
C PRO A 160 -13.38 6.10 9.47
N GLU A 161 -14.49 6.78 9.15
CA GLU A 161 -15.75 6.14 8.76
C GLU A 161 -15.73 5.74 7.29
N THR A 162 -15.40 6.69 6.43
CA THR A 162 -15.36 6.46 4.97
C THR A 162 -14.03 5.90 4.50
N ARG A 163 -12.94 6.22 5.20
CA ARG A 163 -11.55 5.90 4.83
C ARG A 163 -11.27 6.23 3.36
N ALA A 164 -11.77 7.40 2.92
CA ALA A 164 -11.65 7.84 1.53
C ALA A 164 -10.18 7.91 1.13
N THR A 165 -9.79 7.08 0.19
CA THR A 165 -8.39 6.90 -0.23
C THR A 165 -8.27 7.14 -1.72
N ARG A 166 -7.36 8.03 -2.14
CA ARG A 166 -7.03 8.21 -3.55
C ARG A 166 -6.18 7.07 -4.06
N VAL A 167 -6.63 6.37 -5.08
CA VAL A 167 -5.86 5.31 -5.74
C VAL A 167 -5.11 5.89 -6.94
N PHE A 168 -3.80 5.67 -6.98
CA PHE A 168 -2.93 6.00 -8.11
C PHE A 168 -2.45 4.72 -8.78
N GLY A 169 -3.07 4.37 -9.91
CA GLY A 169 -2.82 3.16 -10.67
C GLY A 169 -3.88 2.96 -11.75
N PRO A 170 -3.99 1.74 -12.32
CA PRO A 170 -4.96 1.43 -13.37
C PRO A 170 -6.41 1.70 -12.96
N ASP A 171 -6.78 1.30 -11.74
CA ASP A 171 -8.11 1.49 -11.17
C ASP A 171 -8.23 2.83 -10.42
N GLY A 172 -7.68 3.88 -10.98
CA GLY A 172 -7.58 5.19 -10.36
C GLY A 172 -8.93 5.75 -9.89
N GLY A 173 -8.88 6.77 -9.04
CA GLY A 173 -10.07 7.39 -8.47
C GLY A 173 -10.03 7.43 -6.94
N VAL A 174 -11.12 7.87 -6.32
CA VAL A 174 -11.29 7.79 -4.87
C VAL A 174 -12.10 6.56 -4.52
N GLN A 175 -11.53 5.71 -3.69
CA GLN A 175 -12.19 4.51 -3.18
C GLN A 175 -12.47 4.66 -1.69
N ARG A 176 -13.57 4.07 -1.22
CA ARG A 176 -13.90 3.98 0.20
C ARG A 176 -13.28 2.73 0.78
N ALA A 177 -12.48 2.90 1.82
CA ALA A 177 -11.87 1.81 2.58
C ALA A 177 -11.31 0.67 1.69
N PRO A 178 -10.44 0.96 0.69
CA PRO A 178 -9.95 -0.08 -0.20
C PRO A 178 -9.31 -1.22 0.61
N ARG A 179 -9.59 -2.47 0.24
CA ARG A 179 -9.05 -3.70 0.90
C ARG A 179 -9.31 -3.75 2.42
N ASN A 180 -10.46 -3.22 2.88
CA ASN A 180 -10.77 -3.13 4.30
C ASN A 180 -10.97 -4.51 4.95
N GLU A 181 -11.41 -5.50 4.18
CA GLU A 181 -11.64 -6.87 4.65
C GLU A 181 -10.36 -7.49 5.23
N GLU A 182 -9.20 -7.15 4.68
CA GLU A 182 -7.90 -7.63 5.17
C GLU A 182 -7.49 -6.95 6.48
N LEU A 183 -7.85 -5.68 6.66
CA LEU A 183 -7.46 -4.89 7.83
C LEU A 183 -8.13 -5.37 9.13
N GLY A 184 -9.25 -6.07 9.06
CA GLY A 184 -9.89 -6.69 10.22
C GLY A 184 -8.97 -7.63 11.00
N ALA A 185 -8.00 -8.23 10.30
CA ALA A 185 -6.96 -9.05 10.92
C ALA A 185 -6.07 -8.29 11.92
N TRP A 186 -6.00 -6.97 11.80
CA TRP A 186 -5.13 -6.11 12.61
C TRP A 186 -5.89 -5.23 13.60
N GLU A 187 -7.20 -5.40 13.73
CA GLU A 187 -7.99 -4.70 14.74
C GLU A 187 -7.48 -5.05 16.15
N GLY A 188 -7.14 -4.02 16.94
CA GLY A 188 -6.52 -4.19 18.25
C GLY A 188 -4.99 -4.39 18.24
N TYR A 189 -4.37 -4.63 17.08
CA TYR A 189 -2.91 -4.70 16.98
C TYR A 189 -2.28 -3.31 16.97
N ALA A 190 -1.35 -3.05 17.90
CA ALA A 190 -0.63 -1.80 18.06
C ALA A 190 0.87 -2.00 17.76
N PRO A 191 1.32 -1.88 16.48
CA PRO A 191 2.70 -2.19 16.09
C PRO A 191 3.76 -1.34 16.80
N LEU A 192 3.41 -0.14 17.26
CA LEU A 192 4.36 0.76 17.96
C LEU A 192 4.67 0.32 19.39
N ASP A 193 3.82 -0.49 20.01
CA ASP A 193 4.06 -0.99 21.37
C ASP A 193 5.17 -2.05 21.40
N SER A 194 5.46 -2.66 20.25
CA SER A 194 6.55 -3.64 20.10
C SER A 194 7.92 -3.01 19.86
N LEU A 195 7.98 -1.75 19.41
CA LEU A 195 9.23 -1.00 19.20
C LEU A 195 9.76 -0.34 20.49
N GLY A 196 8.95 -0.25 21.53
CA GLY A 196 9.34 0.33 22.83
C GLY A 196 10.04 -0.65 23.79
N ARG A 197 10.38 -1.85 23.36
CA ARG A 197 11.11 -2.86 24.16
C ARG A 197 12.41 -3.27 23.47
N VAL A 198 13.24 -2.29 23.17
CA VAL A 198 14.66 -2.50 22.85
C VAL A 198 15.47 -2.00 24.02
#